data_92e0669ac7e6c9b60ca39b4988e2d9e4
#
_entry.id   92e0669ac7e6c9b60ca39b4988e2d9e4
#
_cell.length_a   1.000
_cell.length_b   1.000
_cell.length_c   1.000
_cell.angle_alpha   90.00
_cell.angle_beta   90.00
_cell.angle_gamma   90.00
#
_symmetry.space_group_name_H-M   'P 1'
#
loop_
_entity.id
_entity.type
_entity.pdbx_description
1 polymer ?
#
loop_
_entity_poly.entity_id
_entity_poly.type
_entity_poly.pdbx_seq_one_letter_code
_entity_poly.pdbx_strand_id
1 'polypeptide(L)'
;MGKGTKSIAFYLMMILVFGSLMYFIVKEGESQQVGTAVQTMQNAPQTMGEGFLVFWDSVTHHIQSSMGILLLQIITILIVCRLFGWMFQKIGQPTVIGEIVAGIVLGPSVLGHLLPGVSAFLFPLESLGNITILSQFGLILFMFAIGMELDIGEVRKKLKETILISHTSTIVPFFFGMLTAYYVYGSYAHKGTPFLSFALFIGIAMSITAFPVLARIIQEKGLTKTHLGTISLASAANGDITAWCLLAVVIAIAQAGSMLSAVYNILFSILYILFMFLAVRPFLRMIGHIYHNKEVIDKALVALMFLLLIVSSYFTEILGLHALFGAFIAGVVMPGNIKFRKIMTEKVEDVSLALFLPLFFVSTGLRTEIGLLNTPELWVMCGIFIVVAI
;
A
#
# COMPACT_ATOMS: atom_id res chain seq x y z
N MET A 1 2.01 55.07 21.30
CA MET A 1 2.38 54.06 20.28
C MET A 1 2.10 52.68 20.86
N GLY A 2 1.18 51.94 20.29
CA GLY A 2 0.76 50.63 20.77
C GLY A 2 1.88 49.59 20.65
N LYS A 3 1.81 48.52 21.46
CA LYS A 3 2.80 47.42 21.44
C LYS A 3 3.05 46.85 20.04
N GLY A 4 2.04 46.83 19.14
CA GLY A 4 2.18 46.39 17.76
C GLY A 4 3.07 47.27 16.89
N THR A 5 3.01 48.59 17.05
CA THR A 5 3.81 49.52 16.24
C THR A 5 5.31 49.43 16.56
N LYS A 6 5.65 49.14 17.83
CA LYS A 6 7.04 48.91 18.27
C LYS A 6 7.62 47.62 17.71
N SER A 7 6.81 46.55 17.63
CA SER A 7 7.23 45.27 17.04
C SER A 7 7.46 45.38 15.53
N ILE A 8 6.60 46.10 14.82
CA ILE A 8 6.74 46.33 13.37
C ILE A 8 8.00 47.20 13.09
N ALA A 9 8.19 48.25 13.89
CA ALA A 9 9.39 49.11 13.73
C ALA A 9 10.68 48.34 14.02
N PHE A 10 10.70 47.47 15.03
CA PHE A 10 11.83 46.60 15.32
C PHE A 10 12.07 45.60 14.20
N TYR A 11 11.06 44.99 13.63
CA TYR A 11 11.15 44.05 12.51
C TYR A 11 11.69 44.72 11.24
N LEU A 12 11.19 45.91 10.89
CA LEU A 12 11.70 46.68 9.77
C LEU A 12 13.16 47.12 9.98
N MET A 13 13.52 47.54 11.18
CA MET A 13 14.91 47.89 11.52
C MET A 13 15.80 46.65 11.41
N MET A 14 15.37 45.50 11.86
CA MET A 14 16.13 44.25 11.72
C MET A 14 16.37 43.91 10.24
N ILE A 15 15.32 43.98 9.40
CA ILE A 15 15.46 43.74 7.94
C ILE A 15 16.44 44.74 7.31
N LEU A 16 16.34 46.02 7.66
CA LEU A 16 17.26 47.04 7.12
C LEU A 16 18.72 46.81 7.55
N VAL A 17 18.93 46.51 8.83
CA VAL A 17 20.29 46.27 9.34
C VAL A 17 20.90 45.01 8.74
N PHE A 18 20.18 43.89 8.83
CA PHE A 18 20.70 42.64 8.27
C PHE A 18 20.74 42.63 6.75
N GLY A 19 19.78 43.28 6.07
CA GLY A 19 19.78 43.44 4.63
C GLY A 19 20.99 44.29 4.17
N SER A 20 21.31 45.34 4.88
CA SER A 20 22.50 46.15 4.60
C SER A 20 23.81 45.38 4.82
N LEU A 21 23.85 44.59 5.93
CA LEU A 21 25.01 43.72 6.19
C LEU A 21 25.17 42.64 5.12
N MET A 22 24.08 42.00 4.71
CA MET A 22 24.09 41.03 3.62
C MET A 22 24.55 41.66 2.29
N TYR A 23 24.05 42.86 1.97
CA TYR A 23 24.51 43.60 0.80
C TYR A 23 26.00 43.85 0.82
N PHE A 24 26.53 44.28 1.99
CA PHE A 24 27.98 44.52 2.16
C PHE A 24 28.78 43.22 2.00
N ILE A 25 28.32 42.11 2.59
CA ILE A 25 28.98 40.80 2.47
C ILE A 25 29.00 40.34 1.00
N VAL A 26 27.88 40.51 0.28
CA VAL A 26 27.81 40.14 -1.14
C VAL A 26 28.79 41.00 -1.96
N LYS A 27 28.79 42.33 -1.74
CA LYS A 27 29.67 43.25 -2.45
C LYS A 27 31.17 42.99 -2.19
N GLU A 28 31.51 42.67 -0.96
CA GLU A 28 32.90 42.31 -0.61
C GLU A 28 33.26 40.93 -1.14
N GLY A 29 32.32 39.96 -1.10
CA GLY A 29 32.49 38.63 -1.68
C GLY A 29 32.65 38.64 -3.21
N GLU A 30 31.96 39.52 -3.92
CA GLU A 30 32.12 39.71 -5.36
C GLU A 30 33.57 40.16 -5.73
N SER A 31 34.21 40.94 -4.85
CA SER A 31 35.62 41.36 -5.05
C SER A 31 36.61 40.19 -4.93
N GLN A 32 36.22 39.09 -4.29
CA GLN A 32 37.05 37.89 -4.11
C GLN A 32 36.80 36.81 -5.20
N GLN A 33 35.88 37.05 -6.13
CA GLN A 33 35.60 36.10 -7.20
C GLN A 33 36.71 36.06 -8.24
N VAL A 34 37.39 34.92 -8.36
CA VAL A 34 38.40 34.67 -9.37
C VAL A 34 37.73 34.10 -10.64
N GLY A 35 37.83 34.85 -11.73
CA GLY A 35 37.72 34.46 -13.14
C GLY A 35 36.59 33.60 -13.69
N THR A 36 36.12 32.56 -12.99
CA THR A 36 35.14 31.58 -13.51
C THR A 36 33.68 32.04 -13.34
N ALA A 37 33.41 32.90 -12.37
CA ALA A 37 32.05 33.39 -12.11
C ALA A 37 31.61 34.53 -13.07
N VAL A 38 32.57 35.22 -13.70
CA VAL A 38 32.26 36.28 -14.66
C VAL A 38 31.63 35.76 -15.95
N GLN A 39 31.96 34.53 -16.37
CA GLN A 39 31.33 33.88 -17.53
C GLN A 39 29.89 33.47 -17.29
N THR A 40 29.55 33.11 -16.06
CA THR A 40 28.16 32.70 -15.70
C THR A 40 27.22 33.91 -15.61
N MET A 41 27.72 35.09 -15.21
CA MET A 41 26.92 36.32 -15.19
C MET A 41 26.71 36.94 -16.59
N GLN A 42 27.60 36.70 -17.55
CA GLN A 42 27.41 37.15 -18.94
C GLN A 42 26.28 36.39 -19.66
N ASN A 43 25.89 35.21 -19.18
CA ASN A 43 24.80 34.40 -19.71
C ASN A 43 23.48 34.58 -18.93
N ALA A 44 23.39 35.55 -18.01
CA ALA A 44 22.15 35.87 -17.33
C ALA A 44 21.11 36.43 -18.32
N PRO A 45 19.84 36.02 -18.23
CA PRO A 45 18.79 36.48 -19.13
C PRO A 45 18.66 37.99 -19.03
N GLN A 46 18.85 38.66 -20.17
CA GLN A 46 18.87 40.11 -20.26
C GLN A 46 17.52 40.69 -20.65
N THR A 47 16.59 39.83 -21.13
CA THR A 47 15.23 40.22 -21.52
C THR A 47 14.20 39.48 -20.69
N MET A 48 13.01 40.08 -20.52
CA MET A 48 11.85 39.42 -19.87
C MET A 48 11.49 38.09 -20.54
N GLY A 49 11.67 37.99 -21.87
CA GLY A 49 11.40 36.77 -22.62
C GLY A 49 12.41 35.65 -22.30
N GLU A 50 13.70 35.99 -22.24
CA GLU A 50 14.74 35.01 -21.85
C GLU A 50 14.55 34.56 -20.38
N GLY A 51 14.24 35.50 -19.49
CA GLY A 51 13.93 35.21 -18.10
C GLY A 51 12.72 34.24 -17.95
N PHE A 52 11.70 34.43 -18.79
CA PHE A 52 10.55 33.51 -18.82
C PHE A 52 10.93 32.09 -19.32
N LEU A 53 11.78 32.02 -20.35
CA LEU A 53 12.25 30.70 -20.85
C LEU A 53 13.08 29.96 -19.81
N VAL A 54 13.99 30.64 -19.12
CA VAL A 54 14.79 30.05 -18.02
C VAL A 54 13.90 29.62 -16.86
N PHE A 55 12.91 30.45 -16.50
CA PHE A 55 11.91 30.05 -15.50
C PHE A 55 11.12 28.82 -15.93
N TRP A 56 10.67 28.77 -17.19
CA TRP A 56 9.90 27.65 -17.71
C TRP A 56 10.74 26.36 -17.78
N ASP A 57 11.98 26.46 -18.18
CA ASP A 57 12.92 25.34 -18.15
C ASP A 57 13.16 24.83 -16.71
N SER A 58 13.32 25.74 -15.76
CA SER A 58 13.39 25.40 -14.33
C SER A 58 12.12 24.70 -13.84
N VAL A 59 10.93 25.17 -14.22
CA VAL A 59 9.63 24.56 -13.87
C VAL A 59 9.55 23.15 -14.45
N THR A 60 9.89 22.97 -15.73
CA THR A 60 9.87 21.64 -16.36
C THR A 60 10.84 20.67 -15.71
N HIS A 61 12.04 21.14 -15.37
CA HIS A 61 13.03 20.36 -14.62
C HIS A 61 12.52 19.96 -13.23
N HIS A 62 11.85 20.85 -12.51
CA HIS A 62 11.26 20.54 -11.20
C HIS A 62 10.07 19.59 -11.30
N ILE A 63 9.25 19.68 -12.34
CA ILE A 63 8.17 18.73 -12.61
C ILE A 63 8.75 17.32 -12.82
N GLN A 64 9.88 17.21 -13.53
CA GLN A 64 10.55 15.93 -13.79
C GLN A 64 11.39 15.41 -12.61
N SER A 65 11.53 16.19 -11.54
CA SER A 65 12.17 15.70 -10.32
C SER A 65 11.41 14.53 -9.72
N SER A 66 12.10 13.64 -9.00
CA SER A 66 11.48 12.46 -8.37
C SER A 66 10.28 12.81 -7.50
N MET A 67 10.33 13.92 -6.76
CA MET A 67 9.21 14.38 -5.93
C MET A 67 8.10 15.02 -6.79
N GLY A 68 8.45 15.79 -7.81
CA GLY A 68 7.49 16.42 -8.73
C GLY A 68 6.64 15.36 -9.45
N ILE A 69 7.29 14.36 -10.04
CA ILE A 69 6.61 13.22 -10.68
C ILE A 69 5.73 12.46 -9.68
N LEU A 70 6.24 12.14 -8.49
CA LEU A 70 5.44 11.42 -7.48
C LEU A 70 4.17 12.18 -7.10
N LEU A 71 4.27 13.49 -6.85
CA LEU A 71 3.11 14.31 -6.52
C LEU A 71 2.11 14.38 -7.68
N LEU A 72 2.59 14.53 -8.92
CA LEU A 72 1.75 14.53 -10.12
C LEU A 72 1.03 13.19 -10.30
N GLN A 73 1.72 12.08 -10.06
CA GLN A 73 1.14 10.73 -10.09
C GLN A 73 0.05 10.57 -9.03
N ILE A 74 0.31 10.99 -7.79
CA ILE A 74 -0.70 10.93 -6.70
C ILE A 74 -1.94 11.75 -7.08
N ILE A 75 -1.78 12.98 -7.57
CA ILE A 75 -2.89 13.83 -8.01
C ILE A 75 -3.70 13.13 -9.10
N THR A 76 -3.02 12.64 -10.14
CA THR A 76 -3.66 11.96 -11.28
C THR A 76 -4.43 10.73 -10.82
N ILE A 77 -3.80 9.88 -10.00
CA ILE A 77 -4.40 8.66 -9.45
C ILE A 77 -5.66 9.00 -8.65
N LEU A 78 -5.57 9.96 -7.73
CA LEU A 78 -6.71 10.33 -6.88
C LEU A 78 -7.88 10.87 -7.69
N ILE A 79 -7.63 11.72 -8.69
CA ILE A 79 -8.70 12.25 -9.55
C ILE A 79 -9.37 11.13 -10.33
N VAL A 80 -8.59 10.26 -10.99
CA VAL A 80 -9.13 9.17 -11.82
C VAL A 80 -9.84 8.13 -10.96
N CYS A 81 -9.28 7.76 -9.79
CA CYS A 81 -9.95 6.86 -8.85
C CYS A 81 -11.28 7.41 -8.35
N ARG A 82 -11.36 8.70 -8.04
CA ARG A 82 -12.63 9.33 -7.62
C ARG A 82 -13.66 9.29 -8.73
N LEU A 83 -13.25 9.56 -9.97
CA LEU A 83 -14.14 9.51 -11.12
C LEU A 83 -14.67 8.09 -11.34
N PHE A 84 -13.79 7.08 -11.42
CA PHE A 84 -14.19 5.69 -11.63
C PHE A 84 -14.96 5.13 -10.44
N GLY A 85 -14.55 5.41 -9.21
CA GLY A 85 -15.27 5.01 -8.01
C GLY A 85 -16.71 5.52 -8.02
N TRP A 86 -16.93 6.81 -8.35
CA TRP A 86 -18.26 7.38 -8.50
C TRP A 86 -19.07 6.71 -9.63
N MET A 87 -18.44 6.43 -10.78
CA MET A 87 -19.11 5.72 -11.88
C MET A 87 -19.57 4.31 -11.45
N PHE A 88 -18.71 3.58 -10.77
CA PHE A 88 -19.02 2.22 -10.32
C PHE A 88 -20.06 2.18 -9.20
N GLN A 89 -20.04 3.15 -8.30
CA GLN A 89 -21.12 3.31 -7.31
C GLN A 89 -22.50 3.51 -7.95
N LYS A 90 -22.59 4.28 -9.04
CA LYS A 90 -23.86 4.48 -9.76
C LYS A 90 -24.45 3.18 -10.33
N ILE A 91 -23.63 2.21 -10.67
CA ILE A 91 -24.08 0.90 -11.14
C ILE A 91 -24.16 -0.14 -10.00
N GLY A 92 -24.09 0.31 -8.72
CA GLY A 92 -24.25 -0.53 -7.54
C GLY A 92 -22.99 -1.33 -7.15
N GLN A 93 -21.87 -1.12 -7.84
CA GLN A 93 -20.61 -1.78 -7.53
C GLN A 93 -19.83 -1.04 -6.46
N PRO A 94 -18.99 -1.73 -5.65
CA PRO A 94 -18.07 -1.10 -4.71
C PRO A 94 -17.06 -0.17 -5.39
N THR A 95 -16.67 0.91 -4.71
CA THR A 95 -15.69 1.88 -5.22
C THR A 95 -14.35 1.24 -5.56
N VAL A 96 -13.92 0.25 -4.80
CA VAL A 96 -12.65 -0.46 -5.01
C VAL A 96 -12.54 -1.07 -6.40
N ILE A 97 -13.65 -1.56 -6.98
CA ILE A 97 -13.65 -2.09 -8.35
C ILE A 97 -13.36 -0.97 -9.34
N GLY A 98 -13.95 0.21 -9.13
CA GLY A 98 -13.66 1.40 -9.92
C GLY A 98 -12.19 1.82 -9.81
N GLU A 99 -11.59 1.75 -8.62
CA GLU A 99 -10.18 2.08 -8.37
C GLU A 99 -9.23 1.11 -9.11
N ILE A 100 -9.54 -0.19 -9.12
CA ILE A 100 -8.77 -1.20 -9.88
C ILE A 100 -8.87 -0.92 -11.39
N VAL A 101 -10.08 -0.66 -11.89
CA VAL A 101 -10.30 -0.33 -13.31
C VAL A 101 -9.59 0.98 -13.67
N ALA A 102 -9.60 1.99 -12.81
CA ALA A 102 -8.84 3.22 -12.98
C ALA A 102 -7.34 2.93 -13.16
N GLY A 103 -6.79 1.99 -12.38
CA GLY A 103 -5.40 1.54 -12.53
C GLY A 103 -5.11 0.89 -13.89
N ILE A 104 -5.99 0.03 -14.37
CA ILE A 104 -5.86 -0.60 -15.71
C ILE A 104 -5.92 0.48 -16.81
N VAL A 105 -6.80 1.47 -16.65
CA VAL A 105 -6.94 2.58 -17.60
C VAL A 105 -5.70 3.48 -17.61
N LEU A 106 -5.13 3.77 -16.45
CA LEU A 106 -3.89 4.55 -16.32
C LEU A 106 -2.63 3.74 -16.71
N GLY A 107 -2.75 2.42 -16.76
CA GLY A 107 -1.66 1.49 -17.04
C GLY A 107 -1.34 1.32 -18.52
N PRO A 108 -0.41 0.38 -18.83
CA PRO A 108 0.03 0.10 -20.18
C PRO A 108 -1.09 -0.38 -21.10
N SER A 109 -2.13 -0.99 -20.53
CA SER A 109 -3.25 -1.57 -21.27
C SER A 109 -4.09 -0.55 -22.04
N VAL A 110 -4.30 0.65 -21.48
CA VAL A 110 -5.14 1.69 -22.13
C VAL A 110 -4.33 2.95 -22.36
N LEU A 111 -3.86 3.64 -21.32
CA LEU A 111 -3.11 4.89 -21.47
C LEU A 111 -1.80 4.65 -22.23
N GLY A 112 -1.07 3.60 -21.91
CA GLY A 112 0.18 3.26 -22.60
C GLY A 112 -0.01 2.92 -24.06
N HIS A 113 -1.13 2.31 -24.43
CA HIS A 113 -1.47 1.96 -25.82
C HIS A 113 -1.99 3.17 -26.62
N LEU A 114 -2.90 3.96 -26.03
CA LEU A 114 -3.55 5.08 -26.73
C LEU A 114 -2.67 6.34 -26.78
N LEU A 115 -1.95 6.65 -25.68
CA LEU A 115 -1.16 7.85 -25.51
C LEU A 115 0.21 7.52 -24.88
N PRO A 116 1.12 6.85 -25.61
CA PRO A 116 2.38 6.36 -25.06
C PRO A 116 3.28 7.48 -24.53
N GLY A 117 3.29 8.67 -25.16
CA GLY A 117 4.06 9.82 -24.69
C GLY A 117 3.54 10.36 -23.34
N VAL A 118 2.23 10.42 -23.14
CA VAL A 118 1.62 10.83 -21.88
C VAL A 118 1.87 9.80 -20.78
N SER A 119 1.75 8.51 -21.11
CA SER A 119 2.03 7.42 -20.20
C SER A 119 3.49 7.43 -19.72
N ALA A 120 4.45 7.58 -20.65
CA ALA A 120 5.87 7.65 -20.32
C ALA A 120 6.22 8.89 -19.47
N PHE A 121 5.53 10.00 -19.66
CA PHE A 121 5.71 11.21 -18.87
C PHE A 121 5.12 11.08 -17.47
N LEU A 122 3.87 10.58 -17.35
CA LEU A 122 3.16 10.47 -16.05
C LEU A 122 3.67 9.29 -15.20
N PHE A 123 3.99 8.18 -15.84
CA PHE A 123 4.36 6.92 -15.17
C PHE A 123 5.68 6.35 -15.70
N PRO A 124 6.81 7.13 -15.62
CA PRO A 124 8.11 6.59 -15.99
C PRO A 124 8.44 5.37 -15.09
N LEU A 125 8.98 4.31 -15.69
CA LEU A 125 9.23 3.03 -15.02
C LEU A 125 10.03 3.16 -13.72
N GLU A 126 11.01 4.08 -13.71
CA GLU A 126 11.86 4.35 -12.54
C GLU A 126 11.08 4.90 -11.33
N SER A 127 9.97 5.60 -11.57
CA SER A 127 9.16 6.23 -10.52
C SER A 127 8.11 5.30 -9.91
N LEU A 128 7.74 4.21 -10.60
CA LEU A 128 6.72 3.27 -10.14
C LEU A 128 7.08 2.60 -8.81
N GLY A 129 8.38 2.47 -8.52
CA GLY A 129 8.88 1.99 -7.24
C GLY A 129 8.41 2.83 -6.06
N ASN A 130 8.41 4.15 -6.21
CA ASN A 130 7.99 5.10 -5.17
C ASN A 130 6.48 4.95 -4.84
N ILE A 131 5.64 4.85 -5.88
CA ILE A 131 4.20 4.60 -5.71
C ILE A 131 3.97 3.25 -5.01
N THR A 132 4.71 2.22 -5.41
CA THR A 132 4.60 0.88 -4.83
C THR A 132 4.91 0.91 -3.33
N ILE A 133 6.02 1.52 -2.92
CA ILE A 133 6.40 1.63 -1.50
C ILE A 133 5.32 2.41 -0.72
N LEU A 134 4.88 3.55 -1.25
CA LEU A 134 3.87 4.39 -0.60
C LEU A 134 2.52 3.65 -0.47
N SER A 135 2.11 2.93 -1.51
CA SER A 135 0.87 2.14 -1.52
C SER A 135 0.93 0.96 -0.55
N GLN A 136 2.06 0.26 -0.46
CA GLN A 136 2.25 -0.82 0.51
C GLN A 136 2.22 -0.30 1.95
N PHE A 137 2.84 0.85 2.21
CA PHE A 137 2.77 1.48 3.53
C PHE A 137 1.34 1.84 3.92
N GLY A 138 0.58 2.38 2.98
CA GLY A 138 -0.85 2.66 3.17
C GLY A 138 -1.68 1.41 3.45
N LEU A 139 -1.37 0.31 2.76
CA LEU A 139 -2.05 -0.96 2.99
C LEU A 139 -1.70 -1.54 4.37
N ILE A 140 -0.47 -1.39 4.86
CA ILE A 140 -0.07 -1.73 6.23
C ILE A 140 -0.94 -0.97 7.25
N LEU A 141 -1.13 0.34 7.07
CA LEU A 141 -1.98 1.15 7.93
C LEU A 141 -3.44 0.68 7.90
N PHE A 142 -3.96 0.39 6.71
CA PHE A 142 -5.31 -0.12 6.55
C PHE A 142 -5.51 -1.47 7.24
N MET A 143 -4.59 -2.41 7.06
CA MET A 143 -4.64 -3.73 7.68
C MET A 143 -4.60 -3.65 9.20
N PHE A 144 -3.85 -2.70 9.75
CA PHE A 144 -3.82 -2.41 11.16
C PHE A 144 -5.18 -1.91 11.67
N ALA A 145 -5.82 -0.99 10.93
CA ALA A 145 -7.16 -0.48 11.26
C ALA A 145 -8.20 -1.60 11.25
N ILE A 146 -8.24 -2.43 10.21
CA ILE A 146 -9.13 -3.60 10.12
C ILE A 146 -8.87 -4.60 11.26
N GLY A 147 -7.59 -4.85 11.59
CA GLY A 147 -7.24 -5.70 12.73
C GLY A 147 -7.79 -5.15 14.06
N MET A 148 -7.81 -3.84 14.25
CA MET A 148 -8.43 -3.20 15.42
C MET A 148 -9.96 -3.33 15.42
N GLU A 149 -10.61 -3.36 14.26
CA GLU A 149 -12.06 -3.51 14.18
C GLU A 149 -12.55 -4.91 14.48
N LEU A 150 -11.69 -5.93 14.29
CA LEU A 150 -12.07 -7.32 14.48
C LEU A 150 -12.40 -7.64 15.94
N ASP A 151 -13.61 -8.15 16.19
CA ASP A 151 -14.01 -8.65 17.49
C ASP A 151 -13.58 -10.11 17.70
N ILE A 152 -12.48 -10.29 18.44
CA ILE A 152 -11.93 -11.63 18.75
C ILE A 152 -12.95 -12.47 19.55
N GLY A 153 -13.79 -11.84 20.36
CA GLY A 153 -14.82 -12.56 21.14
C GLY A 153 -15.84 -13.24 20.23
N GLU A 154 -16.30 -12.54 19.21
CA GLU A 154 -17.22 -13.11 18.21
C GLU A 154 -16.52 -14.15 17.33
N VAL A 155 -15.31 -13.90 16.88
CA VAL A 155 -14.53 -14.89 16.11
C VAL A 155 -14.33 -16.18 16.91
N ARG A 156 -14.00 -16.09 18.21
CA ARG A 156 -13.80 -17.26 19.07
C ARG A 156 -15.07 -18.10 19.21
N LYS A 157 -16.24 -17.48 19.28
CA LYS A 157 -17.53 -18.20 19.34
C LYS A 157 -17.79 -19.02 18.07
N LYS A 158 -17.27 -18.58 16.92
CA LYS A 158 -17.50 -19.13 15.59
C LYS A 158 -16.26 -19.74 14.95
N LEU A 159 -15.28 -20.10 15.76
CA LEU A 159 -13.98 -20.57 15.30
C LEU A 159 -14.08 -21.78 14.36
N LYS A 160 -14.98 -22.73 14.65
CA LYS A 160 -15.18 -23.92 13.81
C LYS A 160 -15.72 -23.56 12.43
N GLU A 161 -16.73 -22.69 12.36
CA GLU A 161 -17.31 -22.20 11.10
C GLU A 161 -16.27 -21.43 10.29
N THR A 162 -15.54 -20.51 10.93
CA THR A 162 -14.49 -19.70 10.32
C THR A 162 -13.38 -20.56 9.73
N ILE A 163 -12.89 -21.55 10.46
CA ILE A 163 -11.85 -22.47 9.99
C ILE A 163 -12.37 -23.31 8.81
N LEU A 164 -13.58 -23.86 8.92
CA LEU A 164 -14.15 -24.67 7.85
C LEU A 164 -14.32 -23.88 6.56
N ILE A 165 -14.89 -22.68 6.63
CA ILE A 165 -15.06 -21.79 5.47
C ILE A 165 -13.71 -21.44 4.86
N SER A 166 -12.76 -20.99 5.67
CA SER A 166 -11.43 -20.60 5.22
C SER A 166 -10.69 -21.73 4.51
N HIS A 167 -10.65 -22.92 5.11
CA HIS A 167 -9.95 -24.05 4.50
C HIS A 167 -10.65 -24.55 3.24
N THR A 168 -11.99 -24.59 3.23
CA THR A 168 -12.75 -24.98 2.03
C THR A 168 -12.52 -23.98 0.91
N SER A 169 -12.57 -22.68 1.19
CA SER A 169 -12.33 -21.63 0.19
C SER A 169 -10.88 -21.59 -0.32
N THR A 170 -9.93 -22.19 0.38
CA THR A 170 -8.54 -22.32 -0.07
C THR A 170 -8.30 -23.64 -0.80
N ILE A 171 -8.71 -24.77 -0.23
CA ILE A 171 -8.39 -26.11 -0.76
C ILE A 171 -9.12 -26.39 -2.08
N VAL A 172 -10.40 -26.00 -2.20
CA VAL A 172 -11.20 -26.30 -3.40
C VAL A 172 -10.65 -25.55 -4.63
N PRO A 173 -10.43 -24.21 -4.61
CA PRO A 173 -9.81 -23.54 -5.74
C PRO A 173 -8.38 -24.01 -6.00
N PHE A 174 -7.61 -24.35 -4.97
CA PHE A 174 -6.28 -24.92 -5.10
C PHE A 174 -6.29 -26.21 -5.93
N PHE A 175 -7.20 -27.13 -5.59
CA PHE A 175 -7.37 -28.38 -6.34
C PHE A 175 -7.74 -28.12 -7.81
N PHE A 176 -8.72 -27.25 -8.07
CA PHE A 176 -9.11 -26.91 -9.43
C PHE A 176 -8.01 -26.18 -10.20
N GLY A 177 -7.23 -25.35 -9.50
CA GLY A 177 -6.03 -24.73 -10.09
C GLY A 177 -4.99 -25.76 -10.51
N MET A 178 -4.69 -26.74 -9.66
CA MET A 178 -3.79 -27.86 -10.01
C MET A 178 -4.34 -28.71 -11.15
N LEU A 179 -5.65 -28.95 -11.17
CA LEU A 179 -6.30 -29.67 -12.26
C LEU A 179 -6.19 -28.91 -13.59
N THR A 180 -6.41 -27.59 -13.56
CA THR A 180 -6.20 -26.72 -14.74
C THR A 180 -4.75 -26.78 -15.18
N ALA A 181 -3.80 -26.69 -14.23
CA ALA A 181 -2.37 -26.81 -14.52
C ALA A 181 -2.01 -28.12 -15.25
N TYR A 182 -2.64 -29.23 -14.87
CA TYR A 182 -2.44 -30.52 -15.54
C TYR A 182 -2.76 -30.46 -17.05
N TYR A 183 -3.88 -29.81 -17.40
CA TYR A 183 -4.28 -29.69 -18.83
C TYR A 183 -3.45 -28.69 -19.62
N VAL A 184 -2.96 -27.62 -18.99
CA VAL A 184 -2.24 -26.54 -19.68
C VAL A 184 -0.72 -26.67 -19.64
N TYR A 185 -0.16 -27.57 -18.84
CA TYR A 185 1.27 -27.72 -18.62
C TYR A 185 2.05 -27.91 -19.92
N GLY A 186 1.57 -28.83 -20.81
CA GLY A 186 2.27 -29.12 -22.05
C GLY A 186 2.37 -27.93 -23.02
N SER A 187 1.42 -27.00 -22.96
CA SER A 187 1.32 -25.85 -23.86
C SER A 187 1.92 -24.56 -23.31
N TYR A 188 1.90 -24.39 -21.99
CA TYR A 188 2.24 -23.11 -21.36
C TYR A 188 3.41 -23.15 -20.36
N ALA A 189 3.85 -24.35 -19.96
CA ALA A 189 5.01 -24.43 -19.06
C ALA A 189 6.31 -24.10 -19.81
N HIS A 190 7.17 -23.32 -19.17
CA HIS A 190 8.52 -23.07 -19.68
C HIS A 190 9.32 -24.38 -19.75
N LYS A 191 10.15 -24.51 -20.78
CA LYS A 191 11.03 -25.68 -20.92
C LYS A 191 11.91 -25.83 -19.69
N GLY A 192 11.85 -27.01 -19.07
CA GLY A 192 12.63 -27.32 -17.86
C GLY A 192 11.92 -27.01 -16.53
N THR A 193 10.72 -26.43 -16.53
CA THR A 193 9.94 -26.24 -15.29
C THR A 193 9.36 -27.59 -14.84
N PRO A 194 9.63 -28.07 -13.61
CA PRO A 194 9.00 -29.28 -13.09
C PRO A 194 7.49 -29.13 -12.99
N PHE A 195 6.75 -30.20 -13.37
CA PHE A 195 5.28 -30.18 -13.29
C PHE A 195 4.76 -29.83 -11.88
N LEU A 196 5.38 -30.38 -10.85
CA LEU A 196 4.97 -30.12 -9.46
C LEU A 196 5.03 -28.61 -9.11
N SER A 197 6.13 -27.94 -9.45
CA SER A 197 6.30 -26.50 -9.20
C SER A 197 5.27 -25.67 -9.96
N PHE A 198 5.03 -26.01 -11.23
CA PHE A 198 4.03 -25.34 -12.08
C PHE A 198 2.61 -25.55 -11.52
N ALA A 199 2.22 -26.78 -11.18
CA ALA A 199 0.90 -27.11 -10.67
C ALA A 199 0.64 -26.47 -9.29
N LEU A 200 1.63 -26.49 -8.40
CA LEU A 200 1.53 -25.82 -7.09
C LEU A 200 1.40 -24.31 -7.24
N PHE A 201 2.15 -23.69 -8.17
CA PHE A 201 2.07 -22.27 -8.43
C PHE A 201 0.68 -21.87 -8.94
N ILE A 202 0.14 -22.56 -9.93
CA ILE A 202 -1.22 -22.30 -10.43
C ILE A 202 -2.26 -22.57 -9.34
N GLY A 203 -2.12 -23.67 -8.59
CA GLY A 203 -3.02 -24.00 -7.48
C GLY A 203 -3.09 -22.88 -6.45
N ILE A 204 -1.94 -22.35 -5.99
CA ILE A 204 -1.95 -21.27 -5.01
C ILE A 204 -2.45 -19.96 -5.59
N ALA A 205 -2.09 -19.65 -6.84
CA ALA A 205 -2.57 -18.43 -7.52
C ALA A 205 -4.11 -18.39 -7.61
N MET A 206 -4.76 -19.55 -7.75
CA MET A 206 -6.22 -19.68 -7.79
C MET A 206 -6.87 -19.67 -6.41
N SER A 207 -6.13 -19.96 -5.33
CA SER A 207 -6.68 -20.16 -3.98
C SER A 207 -6.58 -18.92 -3.08
N ILE A 208 -5.75 -17.92 -3.44
CA ILE A 208 -5.54 -16.73 -2.62
C ILE A 208 -6.73 -15.79 -2.77
N THR A 209 -7.41 -15.54 -1.66
CA THR A 209 -8.46 -14.52 -1.56
C THR A 209 -7.81 -13.19 -1.17
N ALA A 210 -8.13 -12.11 -1.89
CA ALA A 210 -7.59 -10.79 -1.57
C ALA A 210 -8.31 -10.19 -0.33
N PHE A 211 -7.85 -10.54 0.88
CA PHE A 211 -8.42 -10.04 2.13
C PHE A 211 -8.58 -8.51 2.16
N PRO A 212 -7.60 -7.68 1.72
CA PRO A 212 -7.78 -6.23 1.74
C PRO A 212 -8.93 -5.73 0.86
N VAL A 213 -9.18 -6.38 -0.28
CA VAL A 213 -10.30 -6.05 -1.17
C VAL A 213 -11.62 -6.40 -0.50
N LEU A 214 -11.74 -7.60 0.07
CA LEU A 214 -12.93 -8.03 0.79
C LEU A 214 -13.21 -7.12 1.99
N ALA A 215 -12.19 -6.78 2.78
CA ALA A 215 -12.31 -5.89 3.93
C ALA A 215 -12.86 -4.52 3.51
N ARG A 216 -12.32 -3.96 2.41
CA ARG A 216 -12.79 -2.70 1.85
C ARG A 216 -14.26 -2.76 1.42
N ILE A 217 -14.67 -3.84 0.75
CA ILE A 217 -16.07 -4.04 0.31
C ILE A 217 -17.01 -4.15 1.52
N ILE A 218 -16.65 -4.95 2.53
CA ILE A 218 -17.44 -5.13 3.74
C ILE A 218 -17.60 -3.80 4.49
N GLN A 219 -16.54 -3.03 4.59
CA GLN A 219 -16.53 -1.72 5.22
C GLN A 219 -17.42 -0.71 4.45
N GLU A 220 -17.25 -0.61 3.13
CA GLU A 220 -18.04 0.28 2.28
C GLU A 220 -19.54 -0.05 2.31
N LYS A 221 -19.89 -1.33 2.43
CA LYS A 221 -21.28 -1.78 2.59
C LYS A 221 -21.80 -1.66 4.03
N GLY A 222 -21.00 -1.20 4.98
CA GLY A 222 -21.38 -1.06 6.39
C GLY A 222 -21.63 -2.40 7.11
N LEU A 223 -21.04 -3.49 6.61
CA LEU A 223 -21.27 -4.84 7.11
C LEU A 223 -20.25 -5.30 8.17
N THR A 224 -19.26 -4.50 8.52
CA THR A 224 -18.14 -4.86 9.40
C THR A 224 -18.60 -5.44 10.75
N LYS A 225 -19.66 -4.87 11.33
CA LYS A 225 -20.23 -5.29 12.63
C LYS A 225 -21.35 -6.33 12.52
N THR A 226 -21.70 -6.78 11.33
CA THR A 226 -22.71 -7.82 11.13
C THR A 226 -22.11 -9.20 11.33
N HIS A 227 -22.97 -10.19 11.60
CA HIS A 227 -22.57 -11.59 11.69
C HIS A 227 -21.86 -12.07 10.42
N LEU A 228 -22.41 -11.74 9.25
CA LEU A 228 -21.82 -12.07 7.96
C LEU A 228 -20.44 -11.40 7.78
N GLY A 229 -20.34 -10.11 8.05
CA GLY A 229 -19.07 -9.37 7.93
C GLY A 229 -17.99 -9.92 8.85
N THR A 230 -18.32 -10.20 10.11
CA THR A 230 -17.36 -10.75 11.09
C THR A 230 -16.83 -12.12 10.65
N ILE A 231 -17.71 -13.04 10.21
CA ILE A 231 -17.28 -14.37 9.74
C ILE A 231 -16.47 -14.25 8.46
N SER A 232 -16.90 -13.43 7.50
CA SER A 232 -16.20 -13.25 6.23
C SER A 232 -14.81 -12.67 6.45
N LEU A 233 -14.66 -11.62 7.27
CA LEU A 233 -13.36 -11.03 7.60
C LEU A 233 -12.45 -12.03 8.33
N ALA A 234 -12.98 -12.74 9.32
CA ALA A 234 -12.21 -13.73 10.07
C ALA A 234 -11.78 -14.92 9.18
N SER A 235 -12.66 -15.39 8.31
CA SER A 235 -12.36 -16.50 7.38
C SER A 235 -11.34 -16.07 6.33
N ALA A 236 -11.46 -14.87 5.78
CA ALA A 236 -10.49 -14.35 4.80
C ALA A 236 -9.12 -14.11 5.44
N ALA A 237 -9.06 -13.54 6.65
CA ALA A 237 -7.81 -13.37 7.38
C ALA A 237 -7.11 -14.70 7.68
N ASN A 238 -7.87 -15.74 8.09
CA ASN A 238 -7.32 -17.07 8.28
C ASN A 238 -6.92 -17.72 6.94
N GLY A 239 -7.65 -17.45 5.87
CA GLY A 239 -7.33 -17.88 4.51
C GLY A 239 -6.00 -17.30 4.02
N ASP A 240 -5.78 -16.01 4.25
CA ASP A 240 -4.51 -15.34 3.91
C ASP A 240 -3.33 -15.99 4.65
N ILE A 241 -3.46 -16.26 5.95
CA ILE A 241 -2.41 -16.97 6.72
C ILE A 241 -2.11 -18.32 6.08
N THR A 242 -3.14 -19.09 5.78
CA THR A 242 -3.01 -20.42 5.16
C THR A 242 -2.35 -20.32 3.79
N ALA A 243 -2.77 -19.35 2.97
CA ALA A 243 -2.22 -19.10 1.65
C ALA A 243 -0.74 -18.70 1.69
N TRP A 244 -0.34 -17.84 2.64
CA TRP A 244 1.07 -17.47 2.82
C TRP A 244 1.94 -18.65 3.28
N CYS A 245 1.43 -19.48 4.18
CA CYS A 245 2.13 -20.73 4.57
C CYS A 245 2.29 -21.68 3.38
N LEU A 246 1.24 -21.85 2.56
CA LEU A 246 1.30 -22.66 1.35
C LEU A 246 2.27 -22.05 0.32
N LEU A 247 2.26 -20.74 0.15
CA LEU A 247 3.18 -20.04 -0.77
C LEU A 247 4.64 -20.26 -0.34
N ALA A 248 4.93 -20.19 0.94
CA ALA A 248 6.29 -20.47 1.45
C ALA A 248 6.72 -21.90 1.09
N VAL A 249 5.83 -22.89 1.21
CA VAL A 249 6.10 -24.29 0.80
C VAL A 249 6.33 -24.38 -0.71
N VAL A 250 5.48 -23.71 -1.52
CA VAL A 250 5.60 -23.71 -2.98
C VAL A 250 6.93 -23.09 -3.42
N ILE A 251 7.32 -21.96 -2.83
CA ILE A 251 8.60 -21.30 -3.12
C ILE A 251 9.77 -22.22 -2.74
N ALA A 252 9.72 -22.85 -1.57
CA ALA A 252 10.77 -23.76 -1.14
C ALA A 252 10.96 -24.96 -2.09
N ILE A 253 9.85 -25.51 -2.62
CA ILE A 253 9.89 -26.58 -3.63
C ILE A 253 10.39 -26.06 -4.98
N ALA A 254 9.92 -24.91 -5.43
CA ALA A 254 10.25 -24.33 -6.73
C ALA A 254 11.74 -23.92 -6.84
N GLN A 255 12.32 -23.42 -5.77
CA GLN A 255 13.71 -22.98 -5.73
C GLN A 255 14.72 -24.11 -5.46
N ALA A 256 14.27 -25.38 -5.47
CA ALA A 256 15.08 -26.54 -5.03
C ALA A 256 15.67 -26.32 -3.61
N GLY A 257 15.05 -25.45 -2.86
CA GLY A 257 15.36 -25.17 -1.48
C GLY A 257 14.99 -26.34 -0.57
N SER A 258 15.56 -26.39 0.60
CA SER A 258 15.27 -27.42 1.61
C SER A 258 13.80 -27.29 2.07
N MET A 259 13.02 -28.38 2.00
CA MET A 259 11.70 -28.45 2.66
C MET A 259 11.78 -28.04 4.14
N LEU A 260 12.96 -28.19 4.74
CA LEU A 260 13.25 -27.81 6.11
C LEU A 260 13.10 -26.28 6.32
N SER A 261 13.43 -25.44 5.34
CA SER A 261 13.25 -23.99 5.45
C SER A 261 11.77 -23.60 5.53
N ALA A 262 10.89 -24.26 4.78
CA ALA A 262 9.45 -24.06 4.88
C ALA A 262 8.89 -24.44 6.26
N VAL A 263 9.39 -25.55 6.85
CA VAL A 263 9.02 -25.96 8.20
C VAL A 263 9.44 -24.90 9.24
N TYR A 264 10.64 -24.34 9.11
CA TYR A 264 11.10 -23.26 10.00
C TYR A 264 10.23 -21.99 9.84
N ASN A 265 9.87 -21.61 8.62
CA ASN A 265 9.00 -20.44 8.40
C ASN A 265 7.64 -20.64 9.08
N ILE A 266 7.02 -21.81 8.96
CA ILE A 266 5.75 -22.14 9.63
C ILE A 266 5.92 -22.11 11.15
N LEU A 267 7.00 -22.72 11.67
CA LEU A 267 7.28 -22.76 13.11
C LEU A 267 7.46 -21.36 13.69
N PHE A 268 8.28 -20.52 13.05
CA PHE A 268 8.50 -19.14 13.50
C PHE A 268 7.23 -18.29 13.37
N SER A 269 6.39 -18.55 12.37
CA SER A 269 5.09 -17.91 12.22
C SER A 269 4.16 -18.21 13.40
N ILE A 270 4.08 -19.46 13.79
CA ILE A 270 3.30 -19.91 14.96
C ILE A 270 3.87 -19.26 16.24
N LEU A 271 5.19 -19.30 16.43
CA LEU A 271 5.86 -18.68 17.58
C LEU A 271 5.58 -17.18 17.65
N TYR A 272 5.63 -16.48 16.50
CA TYR A 272 5.30 -15.06 16.40
C TYR A 272 3.86 -14.80 16.85
N ILE A 273 2.88 -15.54 16.33
CA ILE A 273 1.47 -15.41 16.73
C ILE A 273 1.31 -15.63 18.23
N LEU A 274 1.89 -16.72 18.77
CA LEU A 274 1.85 -17.00 20.19
C LEU A 274 2.47 -15.86 21.02
N PHE A 275 3.62 -15.33 20.61
CA PHE A 275 4.27 -14.19 21.27
C PHE A 275 3.35 -12.96 21.29
N MET A 276 2.74 -12.63 20.16
CA MET A 276 1.81 -11.50 20.06
C MET A 276 0.59 -11.65 20.99
N PHE A 277 0.03 -12.84 21.10
CA PHE A 277 -1.14 -13.07 21.95
C PHE A 277 -0.81 -13.28 23.43
N LEU A 278 0.32 -13.92 23.77
CA LEU A 278 0.69 -14.29 25.13
C LEU A 278 1.54 -13.22 25.84
N ALA A 279 2.37 -12.47 25.12
CA ALA A 279 3.24 -11.46 25.68
C ALA A 279 2.76 -10.02 25.35
N VAL A 280 2.62 -9.70 24.05
CA VAL A 280 2.33 -8.33 23.61
C VAL A 280 0.92 -7.90 24.02
N ARG A 281 -0.09 -8.74 23.79
CA ARG A 281 -1.49 -8.42 24.13
C ARG A 281 -1.72 -8.11 25.63
N PRO A 282 -1.25 -8.93 26.59
CA PRO A 282 -1.41 -8.60 28.00
C PRO A 282 -0.64 -7.34 28.40
N PHE A 283 0.56 -7.11 27.84
CA PHE A 283 1.31 -5.87 28.04
C PHE A 283 0.52 -4.65 27.57
N LEU A 284 -0.05 -4.70 26.37
CA LEU A 284 -0.88 -3.61 25.86
C LEU A 284 -2.16 -3.39 26.67
N ARG A 285 -2.75 -4.45 27.21
CA ARG A 285 -3.91 -4.34 28.12
C ARG A 285 -3.54 -3.60 29.40
N MET A 286 -2.38 -3.88 29.99
CA MET A 286 -1.88 -3.16 31.16
C MET A 286 -1.75 -1.65 30.87
N ILE A 287 -1.18 -1.29 29.73
CA ILE A 287 -1.09 0.11 29.29
C ILE A 287 -2.50 0.70 29.08
N GLY A 288 -3.39 -0.03 28.44
CA GLY A 288 -4.77 0.40 28.18
C GLY A 288 -5.55 0.70 29.47
N HIS A 289 -5.30 -0.02 30.57
CA HIS A 289 -5.88 0.26 31.89
C HIS A 289 -5.37 1.57 32.48
N ILE A 290 -4.08 1.89 32.35
CA ILE A 290 -3.47 3.13 32.86
C ILE A 290 -4.09 4.36 32.17
N TYR A 291 -4.46 4.24 30.90
CA TYR A 291 -5.03 5.33 30.08
C TYR A 291 -6.57 5.32 30.00
N HIS A 292 -7.25 4.46 30.75
CA HIS A 292 -8.71 4.28 30.67
C HIS A 292 -9.51 5.55 30.98
N ASN A 293 -9.00 6.41 31.86
CA ASN A 293 -9.69 7.63 32.34
C ASN A 293 -9.27 8.90 31.61
N LYS A 294 -8.37 8.86 30.63
CA LYS A 294 -7.94 10.04 29.90
C LYS A 294 -8.79 10.25 28.64
N GLU A 295 -9.39 11.42 28.52
CA GLU A 295 -10.19 11.81 27.33
C GLU A 295 -9.34 12.06 26.09
N VAL A 296 -8.05 12.33 26.28
CA VAL A 296 -7.10 12.61 25.19
C VAL A 296 -6.03 11.53 25.15
N ILE A 297 -5.85 10.91 24.00
CA ILE A 297 -4.77 9.95 23.76
C ILE A 297 -3.45 10.74 23.70
N ASP A 298 -2.50 10.37 24.58
CA ASP A 298 -1.17 10.94 24.59
C ASP A 298 -0.42 10.61 23.28
N LYS A 299 0.32 11.58 22.75
CA LYS A 299 1.16 11.41 21.56
C LYS A 299 2.17 10.28 21.71
N ALA A 300 2.69 10.08 22.93
CA ALA A 300 3.62 8.99 23.23
C ALA A 300 2.95 7.61 23.04
N LEU A 301 1.68 7.47 23.44
CA LEU A 301 0.93 6.23 23.25
C LEU A 301 0.68 5.95 21.75
N VAL A 302 0.32 6.98 20.99
CA VAL A 302 0.15 6.86 19.52
C VAL A 302 1.47 6.43 18.88
N ALA A 303 2.61 7.04 19.26
CA ALA A 303 3.92 6.67 18.74
C ALA A 303 4.29 5.22 19.09
N LEU A 304 3.98 4.75 20.31
CA LEU A 304 4.19 3.36 20.73
C LEU A 304 3.38 2.38 19.86
N MET A 305 2.13 2.73 19.53
CA MET A 305 1.27 1.87 18.67
C MET A 305 1.82 1.79 17.25
N PHE A 306 2.26 2.92 16.69
CA PHE A 306 2.91 2.90 15.37
C PHE A 306 4.23 2.15 15.39
N LEU A 307 5.02 2.29 16.46
CA LEU A 307 6.24 1.50 16.62
C LEU A 307 5.93 -0.01 16.64
N LEU A 308 4.91 -0.42 17.40
CA LEU A 308 4.48 -1.82 17.43
C LEU A 308 4.02 -2.30 16.05
N LEU A 309 3.22 -1.49 15.35
CA LEU A 309 2.78 -1.78 13.98
C LEU A 309 3.99 -2.04 13.06
N ILE A 310 4.96 -1.12 13.03
CA ILE A 310 6.12 -1.23 12.16
C ILE A 310 7.00 -2.43 12.54
N VAL A 311 7.27 -2.63 13.83
CA VAL A 311 8.07 -3.77 14.32
C VAL A 311 7.38 -5.08 13.97
N SER A 312 6.07 -5.18 14.16
CA SER A 312 5.27 -6.36 13.84
C SER A 312 5.29 -6.67 12.33
N SER A 313 5.08 -5.65 11.50
CA SER A 313 5.14 -5.75 10.04
C SER A 313 6.54 -6.16 9.55
N TYR A 314 7.58 -5.56 10.10
CA TYR A 314 8.97 -5.89 9.79
C TYR A 314 9.31 -7.34 10.14
N PHE A 315 8.85 -7.82 11.30
CA PHE A 315 9.10 -9.20 11.72
C PHE A 315 8.47 -10.21 10.78
N THR A 316 7.22 -9.98 10.37
CA THR A 316 6.53 -10.89 9.44
C THR A 316 7.09 -10.82 8.03
N GLU A 317 7.59 -9.67 7.59
CA GLU A 317 8.28 -9.53 6.30
C GLU A 317 9.56 -10.38 6.27
N ILE A 318 10.38 -10.32 7.31
CA ILE A 318 11.59 -11.15 7.43
C ILE A 318 11.26 -12.65 7.44
N LEU A 319 10.14 -13.03 8.08
CA LEU A 319 9.68 -14.42 8.12
C LEU A 319 9.08 -14.90 6.78
N GLY A 320 8.97 -14.03 5.77
CA GLY A 320 8.37 -14.35 4.47
C GLY A 320 6.85 -14.45 4.50
N LEU A 321 6.19 -13.92 5.55
CA LEU A 321 4.73 -13.92 5.70
C LEU A 321 4.06 -12.66 5.14
N HIS A 322 4.81 -11.73 4.62
CA HIS A 322 4.38 -10.39 4.22
C HIS A 322 4.04 -9.43 5.39
N ALA A 323 4.46 -8.16 5.27
CA ALA A 323 4.26 -7.10 6.27
C ALA A 323 2.79 -6.87 6.67
N LEU A 324 1.86 -7.11 5.74
CA LEU A 324 0.43 -6.92 5.94
C LEU A 324 -0.13 -7.80 7.05
N PHE A 325 0.36 -9.02 7.16
CA PHE A 325 -0.05 -9.94 8.21
C PHE A 325 0.38 -9.43 9.59
N GLY A 326 1.61 -8.95 9.71
CA GLY A 326 2.12 -8.32 10.93
C GLY A 326 1.30 -7.10 11.34
N ALA A 327 0.94 -6.26 10.37
CA ALA A 327 0.08 -5.11 10.59
C ALA A 327 -1.31 -5.51 11.13
N PHE A 328 -1.94 -6.51 10.51
CA PHE A 328 -3.23 -7.03 10.94
C PHE A 328 -3.16 -7.59 12.37
N ILE A 329 -2.19 -8.45 12.67
CA ILE A 329 -2.02 -9.03 14.02
C ILE A 329 -1.73 -7.93 15.05
N ALA A 330 -0.92 -6.91 14.72
CA ALA A 330 -0.71 -5.76 15.59
C ALA A 330 -2.04 -5.06 15.93
N GLY A 331 -2.93 -4.87 14.96
CA GLY A 331 -4.27 -4.33 15.17
C GLY A 331 -5.14 -5.22 16.07
N VAL A 332 -5.14 -6.52 15.81
CA VAL A 332 -5.93 -7.53 16.56
C VAL A 332 -5.57 -7.57 18.05
N VAL A 333 -4.28 -7.42 18.40
CA VAL A 333 -3.83 -7.47 19.80
C VAL A 333 -4.01 -6.17 20.56
N MET A 334 -4.47 -5.09 19.91
CA MET A 334 -4.71 -3.80 20.55
C MET A 334 -5.70 -3.89 21.71
N PRO A 335 -5.57 -3.01 22.74
CA PRO A 335 -6.45 -3.01 23.89
C PRO A 335 -7.92 -2.90 23.49
N GLY A 336 -8.79 -3.66 24.16
CA GLY A 336 -10.24 -3.68 23.90
C GLY A 336 -11.01 -2.43 24.36
N ASN A 337 -10.33 -1.37 24.81
CA ASN A 337 -10.97 -0.12 25.17
C ASN A 337 -11.61 0.52 23.92
N ILE A 338 -12.94 0.53 23.90
CA ILE A 338 -13.75 0.97 22.75
C ILE A 338 -13.40 2.42 22.34
N LYS A 339 -13.20 3.32 23.29
CA LYS A 339 -12.84 4.72 23.00
C LYS A 339 -11.46 4.81 22.33
N PHE A 340 -10.48 4.09 22.86
CA PHE A 340 -9.12 4.07 22.31
C PHE A 340 -9.09 3.51 20.88
N ARG A 341 -9.72 2.33 20.66
CA ARG A 341 -9.82 1.72 19.35
C ARG A 341 -10.47 2.68 18.35
N LYS A 342 -11.62 3.25 18.70
CA LYS A 342 -12.34 4.16 17.83
C LYS A 342 -11.48 5.34 17.38
N ILE A 343 -10.81 6.03 18.32
CA ILE A 343 -9.97 7.20 18.00
C ILE A 343 -8.77 6.80 17.13
N MET A 344 -8.13 5.66 17.41
CA MET A 344 -6.99 5.20 16.61
C MET A 344 -7.42 4.73 15.22
N THR A 345 -8.53 3.98 15.12
CA THR A 345 -9.08 3.55 13.84
C THR A 345 -9.45 4.76 12.98
N GLU A 346 -10.22 5.71 13.48
CA GLU A 346 -10.61 6.92 12.74
C GLU A 346 -9.37 7.68 12.22
N LYS A 347 -8.32 7.85 13.03
CA LYS A 347 -7.10 8.58 12.61
C LYS A 347 -6.32 7.89 11.49
N VAL A 348 -6.27 6.57 11.50
CA VAL A 348 -5.48 5.78 10.55
C VAL A 348 -6.30 5.46 9.30
N GLU A 349 -7.56 5.13 9.51
CA GLU A 349 -8.48 4.66 8.48
C GLU A 349 -8.78 5.74 7.44
N ASP A 350 -9.17 6.95 7.87
CA ASP A 350 -9.53 8.02 6.96
C ASP A 350 -8.40 8.35 5.97
N VAL A 351 -7.16 8.43 6.46
CA VAL A 351 -5.99 8.69 5.61
C VAL A 351 -5.70 7.50 4.70
N SER A 352 -5.81 6.28 5.24
CA SER A 352 -5.58 5.07 4.46
C SER A 352 -6.60 4.93 3.34
N LEU A 353 -7.89 5.15 3.64
CA LEU A 353 -8.98 5.02 2.67
C LEU A 353 -9.00 6.14 1.62
N ALA A 354 -8.68 7.37 2.03
CA ALA A 354 -8.79 8.51 1.15
C ALA A 354 -7.59 8.68 0.22
N LEU A 355 -6.40 8.30 0.67
CA LEU A 355 -5.14 8.54 -0.03
C LEU A 355 -4.45 7.25 -0.46
N PHE A 356 -4.18 6.35 0.47
CA PHE A 356 -3.26 5.25 0.23
C PHE A 356 -3.87 4.04 -0.49
N LEU A 357 -5.11 3.67 -0.16
CA LEU A 357 -5.77 2.53 -0.81
C LEU A 357 -5.98 2.75 -2.31
N PRO A 358 -6.45 3.91 -2.78
CA PRO A 358 -6.48 4.22 -4.21
C PRO A 358 -5.12 4.01 -4.89
N LEU A 359 -4.03 4.44 -4.25
CA LEU A 359 -2.68 4.22 -4.77
C LEU A 359 -2.35 2.73 -4.88
N PHE A 360 -2.73 1.92 -3.87
CA PHE A 360 -2.50 0.48 -3.88
C PHE A 360 -3.26 -0.21 -5.02
N PHE A 361 -4.56 0.05 -5.16
CA PHE A 361 -5.37 -0.59 -6.20
C PHE A 361 -4.94 -0.16 -7.61
N VAL A 362 -4.58 1.12 -7.78
CA VAL A 362 -4.03 1.61 -9.06
C VAL A 362 -2.66 1.04 -9.34
N SER A 363 -1.78 0.91 -8.34
CA SER A 363 -0.44 0.34 -8.56
C SER A 363 -0.50 -1.10 -9.08
N THR A 364 -1.51 -1.86 -8.69
CA THR A 364 -1.79 -3.19 -9.24
C THR A 364 -2.23 -3.11 -10.70
N GLY A 365 -3.15 -2.20 -11.01
CA GLY A 365 -3.63 -1.97 -12.38
C GLY A 365 -2.54 -1.44 -13.33
N LEU A 366 -1.66 -0.55 -12.85
CA LEU A 366 -0.51 -0.04 -13.62
C LEU A 366 0.48 -1.14 -14.07
N ARG A 367 0.47 -2.29 -13.40
CA ARG A 367 1.29 -3.46 -13.76
C ARG A 367 0.54 -4.49 -14.60
N THR A 368 -0.77 -4.26 -14.86
CA THR A 368 -1.62 -5.19 -15.59
C THR A 368 -1.56 -4.87 -17.08
N GLU A 369 -1.00 -5.79 -17.86
CA GLU A 369 -0.84 -5.66 -19.30
C GLU A 369 -1.79 -6.64 -20.02
N ILE A 370 -3.03 -6.19 -20.29
CA ILE A 370 -4.05 -6.98 -20.97
C ILE A 370 -3.64 -7.28 -22.42
N GLY A 371 -2.82 -6.41 -23.02
CA GLY A 371 -2.29 -6.58 -24.38
C GLY A 371 -1.47 -7.87 -24.60
N LEU A 372 -1.02 -8.52 -23.51
CA LEU A 372 -0.38 -9.84 -23.57
C LEU A 372 -1.34 -10.95 -24.02
N LEU A 373 -2.66 -10.75 -23.87
CA LEU A 373 -3.68 -11.67 -24.39
C LEU A 373 -3.92 -11.39 -25.88
N ASN A 374 -2.92 -11.66 -26.71
CA ASN A 374 -2.89 -11.29 -28.11
C ASN A 374 -3.44 -12.38 -29.06
N THR A 375 -3.81 -13.56 -28.54
CA THR A 375 -4.39 -14.67 -29.34
C THR A 375 -5.72 -15.13 -28.77
N PRO A 376 -6.65 -15.66 -29.61
CA PRO A 376 -7.94 -16.18 -29.12
C PRO A 376 -7.79 -17.29 -28.07
N GLU A 377 -6.76 -18.11 -28.18
CA GLU A 377 -6.49 -19.20 -27.23
C GLU A 377 -6.19 -18.67 -25.84
N LEU A 378 -5.44 -17.57 -25.73
CA LEU A 378 -5.14 -16.92 -24.43
C LEU A 378 -6.40 -16.31 -23.80
N TRP A 379 -7.31 -15.76 -24.60
CA TRP A 379 -8.61 -15.28 -24.10
C TRP A 379 -9.49 -16.42 -23.60
N VAL A 380 -9.53 -17.56 -24.30
CA VAL A 380 -10.23 -18.76 -23.83
C VAL A 380 -9.63 -19.27 -22.53
N MET A 381 -8.30 -19.30 -22.43
CA MET A 381 -7.61 -19.69 -21.20
C MET A 381 -7.91 -18.73 -20.05
N CYS A 382 -7.89 -17.42 -20.30
CA CYS A 382 -8.29 -16.42 -19.32
C CYS A 382 -9.73 -16.68 -18.82
N GLY A 383 -10.67 -16.97 -19.74
CA GLY A 383 -12.04 -17.34 -19.41
C GLY A 383 -12.13 -18.61 -18.55
N ILE A 384 -11.35 -19.64 -18.84
CA ILE A 384 -11.28 -20.88 -18.04
C ILE A 384 -10.80 -20.56 -16.63
N PHE A 385 -9.70 -19.78 -16.49
CA PHE A 385 -9.21 -19.39 -15.17
C PHE A 385 -10.25 -18.58 -14.37
N ILE A 386 -10.98 -17.67 -15.01
CA ILE A 386 -12.07 -16.91 -14.37
C ILE A 386 -13.16 -17.86 -13.88
N VAL A 387 -13.62 -18.80 -14.71
CA VAL A 387 -14.66 -19.77 -14.33
C VAL A 387 -14.21 -20.68 -13.20
N VAL A 388 -12.94 -21.08 -13.18
CA VAL A 388 -12.37 -21.93 -12.12
C VAL A 388 -12.22 -21.15 -10.81
N ALA A 389 -12.02 -19.81 -10.86
CA ALA A 389 -11.86 -18.95 -9.70
C ALA A 389 -13.20 -18.57 -9.03
N ILE A 390 -14.34 -18.70 -9.72
CA ILE A 390 -15.69 -18.39 -9.23
C ILE A 390 -16.32 -19.62 -8.58
#